data_83b32b216b1e6e1a2abf14b24e640b5e
#
_entry.id   83b32b216b1e6e1a2abf14b24e640b5e
#
_cell.length_a   1.000
_cell.length_b   1.000
_cell.length_c   1.000
_cell.angle_alpha   90.00
_cell.angle_beta   90.00
_cell.angle_gamma   90.00
#
_symmetry.space_group_name_H-M   'P 1'
#
loop_
_entity.id
_entity.type
_entity.pdbx_description
1 polymer ?
#
loop_
_entity_poly.entity_id
_entity_poly.type
_entity_poly.pdbx_seq_one_letter_code
_entity_poly.pdbx_strand_id
1 'polypeptide(L)'
;MSIRSIRTLLADDPAVGAGNVLTSRLALGLGLDEPLLTFDTAVDDHAAWQPFTVAELDRAVRARAATLHALGVGRRDPVVVYASDAADHVLSFLALARLGAIPALLNPNLPGERAARYIAKLGPVGILADAPHLDALAGHDPGAPAFPEISTLGSGDPEAAPAPYRHWAGDPVAITHSSGTTGMPKAVVHSHASLYAAIRHRARLPRPQGQERMLSALPAPHAATLIAVNLALASHTQLAVLSSQSGAGVLDAIENWRPSGVVGFAATWADLAHHDLAARELDSVALWWNTGDCAHEVHIRRLVAAGSRESVTREGRVRLPGSLFVDGLGSTEMGHSHFFITHGPGTERYGRCVGRPHAFVDCELVGPDGEPLGPGEVGELATTSPTLALGYWNDSATTFRTRLRGRFLTGDLMYRDEEGYYYHVDRAVDSVELGDGKRLFTAMSEERVLAACPDVLDCTVVAVRDGGQVVTDVLLILAADADPTADRTKAVTAALDEAAAATVRQVVVVAGDAIPLGPTGKVRKVLLRQRYLDSVAAPAAADAR
;
A
#
# COMPACT_ATOMS: atom_id res chain seq x y z
N MET A 1 22.89 14.90 21.20
CA MET A 1 22.73 13.42 21.06
C MET A 1 22.65 13.04 19.60
N SER A 2 23.28 11.93 19.15
CA SER A 2 23.26 11.54 17.74
C SER A 2 21.88 10.98 17.34
N ILE A 3 21.53 11.13 16.04
CA ILE A 3 20.33 10.54 15.41
C ILE A 3 20.16 9.05 15.79
N ARG A 4 21.28 8.34 15.99
CA ARG A 4 21.30 6.94 16.43
C ARG A 4 20.66 6.72 17.80
N SER A 5 20.72 7.69 18.70
CA SER A 5 20.25 7.52 20.07
C SER A 5 18.71 7.55 20.19
N ILE A 6 17.99 8.40 19.43
CA ILE A 6 16.51 8.42 19.47
C ILE A 6 15.96 7.09 18.94
N ARG A 7 16.45 6.63 17.80
CA ARG A 7 16.02 5.35 17.20
C ARG A 7 16.22 4.17 18.15
N THR A 8 17.40 4.11 18.78
CA THR A 8 17.72 3.02 19.71
C THR A 8 16.86 3.09 20.96
N LEU A 9 16.71 4.28 21.55
CA LEU A 9 15.92 4.47 22.77
C LEU A 9 14.45 4.05 22.56
N LEU A 10 13.83 4.47 21.44
CA LEU A 10 12.44 4.12 21.13
C LEU A 10 12.29 2.65 20.71
N ALA A 11 13.31 2.03 20.09
CA ALA A 11 13.27 0.63 19.72
C ALA A 11 13.48 -0.32 20.91
N ASP A 12 14.25 0.10 21.91
CA ASP A 12 14.58 -0.74 23.07
C ASP A 12 13.54 -0.65 24.20
N ASP A 13 12.69 0.38 24.18
CA ASP A 13 11.57 0.47 25.10
C ASP A 13 10.40 -0.43 24.62
N PRO A 14 10.07 -1.52 25.36
CA PRO A 14 8.98 -2.43 24.99
C PRO A 14 7.58 -1.78 25.09
N ALA A 15 7.44 -0.67 25.83
CA ALA A 15 6.18 0.05 25.97
C ALA A 15 5.88 0.98 24.77
N VAL A 16 6.85 1.24 23.90
CA VAL A 16 6.64 2.05 22.70
C VAL A 16 5.99 1.21 21.61
N GLY A 17 5.01 1.79 20.94
CA GLY A 17 4.32 1.20 19.79
C GLY A 17 3.55 2.26 19.02
N ALA A 18 2.75 1.85 18.05
CA ALA A 18 2.11 2.77 17.10
C ALA A 18 1.14 3.77 17.78
N GLY A 19 0.58 3.43 18.93
CA GLY A 19 -0.36 4.32 19.64
C GLY A 19 0.30 5.38 20.50
N ASN A 20 1.61 5.31 20.77
CA ASN A 20 2.26 6.23 21.70
C ASN A 20 3.67 6.69 21.27
N VAL A 21 4.10 6.40 20.06
CA VAL A 21 5.46 6.77 19.60
C VAL A 21 5.71 8.29 19.69
N LEU A 22 4.70 9.12 19.35
CA LEU A 22 4.80 10.58 19.47
C LEU A 22 4.99 11.00 20.93
N THR A 23 4.15 10.54 21.84
CA THR A 23 4.24 10.88 23.28
C THR A 23 5.54 10.35 23.91
N SER A 24 6.01 9.18 23.49
CA SER A 24 7.29 8.61 23.92
C SER A 24 8.48 9.45 23.44
N ARG A 25 8.44 9.94 22.19
CA ARG A 25 9.46 10.86 21.66
C ARG A 25 9.49 12.18 22.40
N LEU A 26 8.32 12.76 22.71
CA LEU A 26 8.22 13.97 23.52
C LEU A 26 8.81 13.78 24.91
N ALA A 27 8.54 12.64 25.55
CA ALA A 27 9.10 12.33 26.86
C ALA A 27 10.63 12.24 26.88
N LEU A 28 11.26 11.92 25.75
CA LEU A 28 12.72 11.96 25.60
C LEU A 28 13.27 13.39 25.49
N GLY A 29 12.46 14.38 25.14
CA GLY A 29 12.86 15.77 24.96
C GLY A 29 13.87 16.01 23.83
N LEU A 30 13.90 15.14 22.80
CA LEU A 30 14.91 15.15 21.75
C LEU A 30 14.34 15.56 20.40
N GLY A 31 14.94 16.58 19.78
CA GLY A 31 14.59 17.03 18.43
C GLY A 31 13.16 17.55 18.31
N LEU A 32 12.68 18.27 19.34
CA LEU A 32 11.30 18.77 19.39
C LEU A 32 11.03 19.86 18.36
N ASP A 33 12.03 20.66 18.03
CA ASP A 33 11.94 21.76 17.05
C ASP A 33 12.41 21.34 15.64
N GLU A 34 12.71 20.05 15.44
CA GLU A 34 13.12 19.56 14.13
C GLU A 34 11.91 19.32 13.23
N PRO A 35 11.99 19.68 11.92
CA PRO A 35 10.94 19.41 10.95
C PRO A 35 10.75 17.90 10.79
N LEU A 36 9.51 17.44 10.82
CA LEU A 36 9.18 16.00 10.82
C LEU A 36 8.15 15.62 9.76
N LEU A 37 6.93 16.13 9.88
CA LEU A 37 5.84 15.80 8.94
C LEU A 37 5.46 17.01 8.11
N THR A 38 5.18 16.76 6.84
CA THR A 38 4.74 17.77 5.86
C THR A 38 3.51 17.20 5.14
N PHE A 39 2.55 18.06 4.82
CA PHE A 39 1.39 17.71 4.02
C PHE A 39 1.34 18.57 2.76
N ASP A 40 0.79 18.03 1.69
CA ASP A 40 0.60 18.71 0.41
C ASP A 40 -0.56 19.70 0.41
N THR A 41 -1.38 19.70 1.45
CA THR A 41 -2.50 20.61 1.69
C THR A 41 -2.25 21.45 2.95
N ALA A 42 -2.94 22.60 3.04
CA ALA A 42 -2.90 23.43 4.25
C ALA A 42 -3.72 22.75 5.35
N VAL A 43 -3.25 22.85 6.60
CA VAL A 43 -3.93 22.31 7.77
C VAL A 43 -3.69 23.17 9.00
N ASP A 44 -4.75 23.53 9.73
CA ASP A 44 -4.72 24.50 10.82
C ASP A 44 -4.02 25.80 10.36
N ASP A 45 -3.01 26.26 11.11
CA ASP A 45 -2.21 27.45 10.78
C ASP A 45 -1.00 27.13 9.87
N HIS A 46 -0.84 25.89 9.41
CA HIS A 46 0.25 25.47 8.54
C HIS A 46 -0.17 25.56 7.06
N ALA A 47 0.61 26.29 6.28
CA ALA A 47 0.45 26.30 4.82
C ALA A 47 0.80 24.94 4.22
N ALA A 48 0.28 24.66 3.00
CA ALA A 48 0.71 23.49 2.23
C ALA A 48 2.26 23.46 2.13
N TRP A 49 2.84 22.28 2.28
CA TRP A 49 4.29 22.03 2.28
C TRP A 49 5.08 22.66 3.44
N GLN A 50 4.43 23.30 4.39
CA GLN A 50 5.06 23.74 5.62
C GLN A 50 5.23 22.54 6.58
N PRO A 51 6.46 22.24 7.05
CA PRO A 51 6.67 21.10 7.94
C PRO A 51 6.16 21.39 9.36
N PHE A 52 5.56 20.40 9.97
CA PHE A 52 5.36 20.34 11.41
C PHE A 52 6.66 19.91 12.10
N THR A 53 7.06 20.62 13.14
CA THR A 53 8.00 20.11 14.14
C THR A 53 7.31 19.08 15.04
N VAL A 54 8.09 18.34 15.83
CA VAL A 54 7.52 17.39 16.79
C VAL A 54 6.63 18.09 17.83
N ALA A 55 7.02 19.28 18.27
CA ALA A 55 6.26 20.07 19.24
C ALA A 55 4.95 20.62 18.67
N GLU A 56 4.97 21.12 17.43
CA GLU A 56 3.77 21.61 16.73
C GLU A 56 2.81 20.45 16.43
N LEU A 57 3.34 19.31 16.01
CA LEU A 57 2.55 18.10 15.78
C LEU A 57 1.84 17.64 17.06
N ASP A 58 2.52 17.62 18.20
CA ASP A 58 1.89 17.30 19.49
C ASP A 58 0.77 18.28 19.84
N ARG A 59 1.00 19.58 19.63
CA ARG A 59 -0.03 20.59 19.88
C ARG A 59 -1.27 20.35 19.02
N ALA A 60 -1.10 20.11 17.72
CA ALA A 60 -2.19 19.83 16.79
C ALA A 60 -2.94 18.53 17.15
N VAL A 61 -2.22 17.50 17.59
CA VAL A 61 -2.79 16.22 18.05
C VAL A 61 -3.56 16.41 19.37
N ARG A 62 -3.04 17.19 20.31
CA ARG A 62 -3.71 17.48 21.58
C ARG A 62 -4.99 18.29 21.37
N ALA A 63 -4.98 19.29 20.50
CA ALA A 63 -6.17 20.08 20.17
C ALA A 63 -7.30 19.17 19.67
N ARG A 64 -7.00 18.27 18.72
CA ARG A 64 -7.97 17.29 18.20
C ARG A 64 -8.41 16.30 19.27
N ALA A 65 -7.49 15.82 20.10
CA ALA A 65 -7.83 14.91 21.19
C ALA A 65 -8.75 15.55 22.23
N ALA A 66 -8.57 16.85 22.54
CA ALA A 66 -9.46 17.61 23.43
C ALA A 66 -10.88 17.71 22.84
N THR A 67 -11.01 18.08 21.57
CA THR A 67 -12.31 18.14 20.87
C THR A 67 -13.01 16.78 20.87
N LEU A 68 -12.31 15.72 20.47
CA LEU A 68 -12.85 14.36 20.42
C LEU A 68 -13.29 13.86 21.81
N HIS A 69 -12.50 14.15 22.83
CA HIS A 69 -12.86 13.81 24.21
C HIS A 69 -14.11 14.55 24.67
N ALA A 70 -14.23 15.84 24.35
CA ALA A 70 -15.43 16.63 24.65
C ALA A 70 -16.69 16.11 23.91
N LEU A 71 -16.53 15.46 22.74
CA LEU A 71 -17.59 14.76 22.02
C LEU A 71 -17.91 13.37 22.61
N GLY A 72 -17.25 12.97 23.70
CA GLY A 72 -17.49 11.71 24.39
C GLY A 72 -16.67 10.52 23.86
N VAL A 73 -15.72 10.75 22.95
CA VAL A 73 -14.85 9.67 22.44
C VAL A 73 -13.90 9.22 23.54
N GLY A 74 -13.90 7.93 23.83
CA GLY A 74 -13.09 7.32 24.86
C GLY A 74 -12.33 6.09 24.39
N ARG A 75 -11.82 5.36 25.37
CA ARG A 75 -11.01 4.16 25.16
C ARG A 75 -11.80 3.07 24.43
N ARG A 76 -11.18 2.50 23.36
CA ARG A 76 -11.70 1.41 22.51
C ARG A 76 -12.91 1.77 21.66
N ASP A 77 -13.30 3.02 21.62
CA ASP A 77 -14.34 3.48 20.72
C ASP A 77 -13.82 3.47 19.28
N PRO A 78 -14.44 2.74 18.36
CA PRO A 78 -14.14 2.87 16.94
C PRO A 78 -14.71 4.19 16.42
N VAL A 79 -13.86 4.99 15.76
CA VAL A 79 -14.24 6.25 15.11
C VAL A 79 -13.81 6.19 13.66
N VAL A 80 -14.76 6.40 12.76
CA VAL A 80 -14.48 6.43 11.32
C VAL A 80 -13.84 7.76 10.93
N VAL A 81 -12.82 7.70 10.07
CA VAL A 81 -12.22 8.86 9.41
C VAL A 81 -12.41 8.68 7.90
N TYR A 82 -13.21 9.55 7.29
CA TYR A 82 -13.54 9.49 5.88
C TYR A 82 -13.37 10.89 5.27
N ALA A 83 -12.17 11.18 4.79
CA ALA A 83 -11.74 12.51 4.35
C ALA A 83 -10.80 12.42 3.15
N SER A 84 -10.69 13.52 2.40
CA SER A 84 -9.84 13.65 1.22
C SER A 84 -8.38 13.84 1.58
N ASP A 85 -8.10 14.67 2.59
CA ASP A 85 -6.76 15.13 2.90
C ASP A 85 -5.95 14.13 3.75
N ALA A 86 -4.68 13.98 3.40
CA ALA A 86 -3.76 13.13 4.15
C ALA A 86 -3.57 13.59 5.60
N ALA A 87 -3.55 14.90 5.82
CA ALA A 87 -3.42 15.49 7.15
C ALA A 87 -4.54 15.05 8.09
N ASP A 88 -5.78 15.03 7.61
CA ASP A 88 -6.95 14.62 8.39
C ASP A 88 -6.85 13.18 8.87
N HIS A 89 -6.39 12.27 8.01
CA HIS A 89 -6.18 10.87 8.37
C HIS A 89 -5.05 10.71 9.40
N VAL A 90 -3.91 11.36 9.18
CA VAL A 90 -2.73 11.21 10.04
C VAL A 90 -2.96 11.84 11.41
N LEU A 91 -3.47 13.07 11.45
CA LEU A 91 -3.70 13.79 12.72
C LEU A 91 -4.82 13.15 13.53
N SER A 92 -5.90 12.67 12.86
CA SER A 92 -6.96 11.94 13.54
C SER A 92 -6.48 10.59 14.07
N PHE A 93 -5.63 9.86 13.32
CA PHE A 93 -5.00 8.63 13.83
C PHE A 93 -4.23 8.90 15.12
N LEU A 94 -3.36 9.91 15.14
CA LEU A 94 -2.56 10.23 16.30
C LEU A 94 -3.41 10.71 17.50
N ALA A 95 -4.45 11.51 17.25
CA ALA A 95 -5.34 12.02 18.29
C ALA A 95 -6.22 10.92 18.90
N LEU A 96 -6.81 10.06 18.08
CA LEU A 96 -7.62 8.93 18.54
C LEU A 96 -6.76 7.89 19.28
N ALA A 97 -5.57 7.58 18.76
CA ALA A 97 -4.62 6.70 19.44
C ALA A 97 -4.20 7.29 20.81
N ARG A 98 -3.99 8.61 20.91
CA ARG A 98 -3.72 9.29 22.20
C ARG A 98 -4.84 9.06 23.22
N LEU A 99 -6.11 9.01 22.80
CA LEU A 99 -7.26 8.73 23.64
C LEU A 99 -7.44 7.23 23.95
N GLY A 100 -6.72 6.35 23.24
CA GLY A 100 -6.95 4.89 23.28
C GLY A 100 -8.19 4.47 22.51
N ALA A 101 -8.76 5.36 21.68
CA ALA A 101 -9.80 5.06 20.71
C ALA A 101 -9.20 4.37 19.47
N ILE A 102 -10.05 3.85 18.59
CA ILE A 102 -9.64 3.04 17.44
C ILE A 102 -10.03 3.78 16.15
N PRO A 103 -9.11 4.51 15.49
CA PRO A 103 -9.38 5.09 14.19
C PRO A 103 -9.66 4.00 13.16
N ALA A 104 -10.80 4.10 12.48
CA ALA A 104 -11.16 3.29 11.33
C ALA A 104 -11.05 4.15 10.06
N LEU A 105 -9.92 3.99 9.35
CA LEU A 105 -9.56 4.86 8.24
C LEU A 105 -10.19 4.35 6.93
N LEU A 106 -11.01 5.17 6.28
CA LEU A 106 -11.66 4.84 5.01
C LEU A 106 -10.94 5.50 3.85
N ASN A 107 -10.86 4.76 2.74
CA ASN A 107 -10.36 5.33 1.49
C ASN A 107 -11.35 6.37 0.93
N PRO A 108 -10.92 7.60 0.61
CA PRO A 108 -11.78 8.67 0.10
C PRO A 108 -12.48 8.32 -1.22
N ASN A 109 -11.89 7.43 -2.02
CA ASN A 109 -12.47 6.99 -3.28
C ASN A 109 -13.55 5.89 -3.14
N LEU A 110 -13.93 5.53 -1.92
CA LEU A 110 -15.01 4.57 -1.70
C LEU A 110 -16.35 5.27 -1.94
N PRO A 111 -17.23 4.78 -2.85
CA PRO A 111 -18.53 5.41 -3.09
C PRO A 111 -19.40 5.44 -1.83
N GLY A 112 -20.17 6.53 -1.63
CA GLY A 112 -20.94 6.81 -0.42
C GLY A 112 -21.85 5.66 0.04
N GLU A 113 -22.58 5.02 -0.88
CA GLU A 113 -23.40 3.83 -0.56
C GLU A 113 -22.55 2.69 0.04
N ARG A 114 -21.38 2.42 -0.54
CA ARG A 114 -20.48 1.37 -0.03
C ARG A 114 -19.82 1.78 1.28
N ALA A 115 -19.47 3.06 1.41
CA ALA A 115 -18.94 3.62 2.65
C ALA A 115 -19.94 3.47 3.77
N ALA A 116 -21.21 3.87 3.57
CA ALA A 116 -22.27 3.74 4.56
C ALA A 116 -22.47 2.28 5.02
N ARG A 117 -22.55 1.34 4.09
CA ARG A 117 -22.65 -0.11 4.41
C ARG A 117 -21.44 -0.63 5.20
N TYR A 118 -20.24 -0.16 4.84
CA TYR A 118 -19.02 -0.54 5.55
C TYR A 118 -18.98 0.04 6.96
N ILE A 119 -19.36 1.31 7.12
CA ILE A 119 -19.46 2.01 8.41
C ILE A 119 -20.46 1.31 9.32
N ALA A 120 -21.66 0.99 8.80
CA ALA A 120 -22.68 0.25 9.56
C ALA A 120 -22.13 -1.11 10.09
N LYS A 121 -21.32 -1.82 9.28
CA LYS A 121 -20.67 -3.07 9.72
C LYS A 121 -19.64 -2.84 10.82
N LEU A 122 -18.94 -1.71 10.81
CA LEU A 122 -17.95 -1.37 11.84
C LEU A 122 -18.61 -1.06 13.19
N GLY A 123 -19.79 -0.42 13.20
CA GLY A 123 -20.48 0.03 14.40
C GLY A 123 -19.68 1.10 15.17
N PRO A 124 -19.23 2.19 14.55
CA PRO A 124 -18.46 3.23 15.23
C PRO A 124 -19.34 4.10 16.13
N VAL A 125 -18.72 4.79 17.10
CA VAL A 125 -19.41 5.77 17.93
C VAL A 125 -19.68 7.08 17.21
N GLY A 126 -18.94 7.35 16.10
CA GLY A 126 -19.11 8.53 15.28
C GLY A 126 -18.25 8.53 14.03
N ILE A 127 -18.53 9.44 13.13
CA ILE A 127 -17.90 9.61 11.82
C ILE A 127 -17.28 11.00 11.75
N LEU A 128 -15.98 11.06 11.51
CA LEU A 128 -15.24 12.25 11.14
C LEU A 128 -15.13 12.28 9.62
N ALA A 129 -15.68 13.29 8.99
CA ALA A 129 -15.64 13.45 7.55
C ALA A 129 -15.49 14.93 7.17
N ASP A 130 -14.96 15.17 5.97
CA ASP A 130 -14.99 16.46 5.31
C ASP A 130 -16.34 16.67 4.59
N ALA A 131 -16.62 17.89 4.13
CA ALA A 131 -17.88 18.24 3.50
C ALA A 131 -18.24 17.33 2.29
N PRO A 132 -17.32 17.03 1.34
CA PRO A 132 -17.63 16.15 0.22
C PRO A 132 -18.05 14.74 0.66
N HIS A 133 -17.47 14.21 1.74
CA HIS A 133 -17.79 12.86 2.21
C HIS A 133 -19.06 12.83 3.08
N LEU A 134 -19.37 13.92 3.80
CA LEU A 134 -20.69 14.09 4.42
C LEU A 134 -21.79 14.10 3.37
N ASP A 135 -21.59 14.83 2.27
CA ASP A 135 -22.52 14.85 1.15
C ASP A 135 -22.64 13.48 0.47
N ALA A 136 -21.53 12.76 0.30
CA ALA A 136 -21.54 11.41 -0.25
C ALA A 136 -22.30 10.39 0.63
N LEU A 137 -22.34 10.60 1.94
CA LEU A 137 -23.12 9.79 2.87
C LEU A 137 -24.59 10.22 2.96
N ALA A 138 -24.92 11.41 2.46
CA ALA A 138 -26.31 11.91 2.48
C ALA A 138 -27.27 10.96 1.75
N GLY A 139 -28.39 10.64 2.38
CA GLY A 139 -29.36 9.68 1.84
C GLY A 139 -29.03 8.19 2.09
N HIS A 140 -27.90 7.90 2.74
CA HIS A 140 -27.52 6.56 3.18
C HIS A 140 -27.53 6.48 4.71
N ASP A 141 -27.80 5.30 5.27
CA ASP A 141 -27.74 5.08 6.72
C ASP A 141 -26.40 4.39 7.08
N PRO A 142 -25.42 5.13 7.62
CA PRO A 142 -24.17 4.55 8.09
C PRO A 142 -24.28 3.91 9.49
N GLY A 143 -25.44 3.99 10.16
CA GLY A 143 -25.65 3.42 11.50
C GLY A 143 -24.89 4.13 12.63
N ALA A 144 -24.35 5.33 12.37
CA ALA A 144 -23.63 6.13 13.36
C ALA A 144 -23.76 7.64 13.06
N PRO A 145 -23.72 8.52 14.09
CA PRO A 145 -23.81 9.95 13.90
C PRO A 145 -22.55 10.52 13.25
N ALA A 146 -22.71 11.53 12.41
CA ALA A 146 -21.61 12.39 12.02
C ALA A 146 -21.20 13.30 13.20
N PHE A 147 -19.91 13.39 13.46
CA PHE A 147 -19.35 14.43 14.31
C PHE A 147 -19.26 15.76 13.54
N PRO A 148 -18.92 16.89 14.19
CA PRO A 148 -18.60 18.11 13.47
C PRO A 148 -17.55 17.86 12.37
N GLU A 149 -17.58 18.68 11.32
CA GLU A 149 -16.66 18.58 10.19
C GLU A 149 -15.20 18.46 10.67
N ILE A 150 -14.46 17.53 10.08
CA ILE A 150 -13.10 17.15 10.53
C ILE A 150 -12.13 18.33 10.57
N SER A 151 -12.30 19.32 9.68
CA SER A 151 -11.52 20.57 9.65
C SER A 151 -11.62 21.39 10.93
N THR A 152 -12.71 21.22 11.70
CA THR A 152 -12.94 21.98 12.95
C THR A 152 -12.22 21.40 14.16
N LEU A 153 -11.71 20.19 14.08
CA LEU A 153 -11.07 19.49 15.22
C LEU A 153 -9.82 20.20 15.75
N GLY A 154 -9.09 20.90 14.87
CA GLY A 154 -7.88 21.65 15.23
C GLY A 154 -8.12 22.87 16.12
N SER A 155 -9.36 23.33 16.26
CA SER A 155 -9.73 24.50 17.09
C SER A 155 -9.81 24.21 18.58
N GLY A 156 -9.66 22.95 19.01
CA GLY A 156 -9.69 22.57 20.43
C GLY A 156 -8.54 23.17 21.23
N ASP A 157 -8.76 23.35 22.55
CA ASP A 157 -7.70 23.78 23.47
C ASP A 157 -6.74 22.59 23.73
N PRO A 158 -5.46 22.66 23.31
CA PRO A 158 -4.49 21.59 23.56
C PRO A 158 -4.29 21.30 25.07
N GLU A 159 -4.49 22.28 25.95
CA GLU A 159 -4.32 22.09 27.37
C GLU A 159 -5.49 21.33 28.02
N ALA A 160 -6.65 21.31 27.37
CA ALA A 160 -7.79 20.50 27.79
C ALA A 160 -7.69 19.02 27.37
N ALA A 161 -6.65 18.64 26.64
CA ALA A 161 -6.45 17.23 26.22
C ALA A 161 -6.22 16.33 27.45
N PRO A 162 -6.89 15.17 27.54
CA PRO A 162 -6.64 14.24 28.63
C PRO A 162 -5.21 13.66 28.55
N ALA A 163 -4.75 13.08 29.67
CA ALA A 163 -3.48 12.36 29.69
C ALA A 163 -3.46 11.25 28.62
N PRO A 164 -2.31 10.98 27.99
CA PRO A 164 -2.20 9.94 26.97
C PRO A 164 -2.60 8.58 27.52
N TYR A 165 -3.38 7.83 26.74
CA TYR A 165 -3.73 6.46 27.07
C TYR A 165 -2.48 5.57 27.14
N ARG A 166 -2.41 4.72 28.15
CA ARG A 166 -1.36 3.72 28.29
C ARG A 166 -1.73 2.46 27.53
N HIS A 167 -1.15 2.28 26.36
CA HIS A 167 -1.37 1.12 25.52
C HIS A 167 -0.69 -0.14 26.04
N TRP A 168 -1.35 -1.27 25.81
CA TRP A 168 -0.76 -2.61 25.89
C TRP A 168 -0.45 -3.14 24.50
N ALA A 169 0.48 -4.10 24.40
CA ALA A 169 0.94 -4.65 23.13
C ALA A 169 -0.21 -5.11 22.19
N GLY A 170 -1.23 -5.74 22.74
CA GLY A 170 -2.40 -6.25 22.01
C GLY A 170 -3.54 -5.25 21.81
N ASP A 171 -3.45 -4.02 22.33
CA ASP A 171 -4.53 -3.04 22.14
C ASP A 171 -4.69 -2.70 20.67
N PRO A 172 -5.92 -2.72 20.12
CA PRO A 172 -6.16 -2.23 18.77
C PRO A 172 -5.89 -0.74 18.68
N VAL A 173 -5.15 -0.30 17.66
CA VAL A 173 -4.78 1.12 17.47
C VAL A 173 -5.20 1.66 16.11
N ALA A 174 -5.59 0.81 15.18
CA ALA A 174 -6.15 1.21 13.89
C ALA A 174 -6.96 0.07 13.27
N ILE A 175 -8.01 0.46 12.56
CA ILE A 175 -8.70 -0.38 11.59
C ILE A 175 -8.42 0.24 10.23
N THR A 176 -7.75 -0.52 9.35
CA THR A 176 -7.59 -0.17 7.94
C THR A 176 -8.34 -1.20 7.11
N HIS A 177 -8.57 -0.94 5.84
CA HIS A 177 -9.29 -1.91 5.03
C HIS A 177 -8.41 -2.48 3.90
N SER A 178 -8.58 -3.76 3.62
CA SER A 178 -8.04 -4.36 2.40
C SER A 178 -8.84 -3.91 1.18
N SER A 179 -8.22 -3.93 0.01
CA SER A 179 -8.84 -3.49 -1.26
C SER A 179 -10.07 -4.29 -1.69
N GLY A 180 -10.35 -5.43 -1.04
CA GLY A 180 -11.54 -6.26 -1.28
C GLY A 180 -11.78 -6.54 -2.76
N THR A 181 -10.99 -7.42 -3.37
CA THR A 181 -11.16 -7.80 -4.79
C THR A 181 -12.53 -8.41 -5.09
N THR A 182 -13.23 -8.91 -4.06
CA THR A 182 -14.49 -9.65 -4.17
C THR A 182 -15.74 -8.89 -3.72
N GLY A 183 -15.66 -7.60 -3.35
CA GLY A 183 -16.85 -6.84 -2.92
C GLY A 183 -16.60 -5.82 -1.81
N MET A 184 -17.17 -6.05 -0.62
CA MET A 184 -16.98 -5.15 0.53
C MET A 184 -15.56 -5.25 1.09
N PRO A 185 -14.92 -4.12 1.43
CA PRO A 185 -13.62 -4.12 2.08
C PRO A 185 -13.65 -4.91 3.40
N LYS A 186 -12.54 -5.57 3.74
CA LYS A 186 -12.39 -6.23 5.04
C LYS A 186 -11.73 -5.26 6.02
N ALA A 187 -12.28 -5.15 7.22
CA ALA A 187 -11.78 -4.27 8.28
C ALA A 187 -10.63 -4.93 9.04
N VAL A 188 -9.40 -4.61 8.69
CA VAL A 188 -8.18 -5.22 9.25
C VAL A 188 -7.76 -4.47 10.52
N VAL A 189 -7.64 -5.19 11.63
CA VAL A 189 -7.32 -4.61 12.95
C VAL A 189 -5.84 -4.72 13.23
N HIS A 190 -5.18 -3.58 13.45
CA HIS A 190 -3.77 -3.52 13.85
C HIS A 190 -3.62 -3.24 15.33
N SER A 191 -2.68 -3.93 15.98
CA SER A 191 -2.38 -3.67 17.38
C SER A 191 -1.27 -2.64 17.56
N HIS A 192 -1.19 -2.11 18.78
CA HIS A 192 -0.12 -1.23 19.22
C HIS A 192 1.29 -1.80 18.94
N ALA A 193 1.50 -3.08 19.19
CA ALA A 193 2.77 -3.73 18.94
C ALA A 193 2.95 -4.11 17.47
N SER A 194 1.92 -4.67 16.80
CA SER A 194 2.09 -5.21 15.45
C SER A 194 2.40 -4.13 14.42
N LEU A 195 1.74 -2.98 14.49
CA LEU A 195 1.96 -1.86 13.56
C LEU A 195 3.35 -1.19 13.76
N TYR A 196 4.02 -1.44 14.89
CA TYR A 196 5.34 -0.90 15.21
C TYR A 196 6.47 -1.95 15.14
N ALA A 197 6.17 -3.22 15.01
CA ALA A 197 7.14 -4.31 15.12
C ALA A 197 8.27 -4.24 14.09
N ALA A 198 7.94 -3.99 12.82
CA ALA A 198 8.94 -3.81 11.77
C ALA A 198 9.79 -2.54 11.98
N ILE A 199 9.19 -1.45 12.48
CA ILE A 199 9.88 -0.20 12.79
C ILE A 199 10.89 -0.45 13.91
N ARG A 200 10.50 -1.17 14.97
CA ARG A 200 11.39 -1.58 16.06
C ARG A 200 12.59 -2.37 15.56
N HIS A 201 12.39 -3.29 14.62
CA HIS A 201 13.47 -4.04 13.99
C HIS A 201 14.39 -3.11 13.16
N ARG A 202 13.80 -2.29 12.29
CA ARG A 202 14.55 -1.38 11.40
C ARG A 202 15.31 -0.30 12.15
N ALA A 203 14.79 0.18 13.27
CA ALA A 203 15.45 1.20 14.08
C ALA A 203 16.81 0.74 14.66
N ARG A 204 17.01 -0.58 14.77
CA ARG A 204 18.27 -1.19 15.21
C ARG A 204 19.27 -1.40 14.07
N LEU A 205 18.84 -1.31 12.82
CA LEU A 205 19.69 -1.46 11.64
C LEU A 205 20.24 -0.09 11.18
N PRO A 206 21.36 -0.05 10.45
CA PRO A 206 21.80 1.17 9.78
C PRO A 206 20.68 1.73 8.88
N ARG A 207 20.56 3.06 8.82
CA ARG A 207 19.62 3.70 7.94
C ARG A 207 20.13 3.57 6.49
N PRO A 208 19.32 3.01 5.57
CA PRO A 208 19.66 3.01 4.16
C PRO A 208 19.72 4.45 3.61
N GLN A 209 20.49 4.64 2.57
CA GLN A 209 20.47 5.86 1.77
C GLN A 209 19.07 6.12 1.21
N GLY A 210 18.68 7.38 1.11
CA GLY A 210 17.37 7.77 0.59
C GLY A 210 16.25 7.77 1.63
N GLN A 211 16.54 7.50 2.89
CA GLN A 211 15.55 7.57 3.99
C GLN A 211 15.66 8.82 4.85
N GLU A 212 16.43 9.82 4.44
CA GLU A 212 16.58 11.08 5.16
C GLU A 212 15.33 11.94 5.03
N ARG A 213 14.80 12.01 3.81
CA ARG A 213 13.67 12.84 3.43
C ARG A 213 12.77 12.02 2.49
N MET A 214 11.69 11.46 3.03
CA MET A 214 10.81 10.51 2.33
C MET A 214 9.52 11.19 1.88
N LEU A 215 9.12 10.95 0.64
CA LEU A 215 7.80 11.29 0.11
C LEU A 215 6.91 10.06 0.13
N SER A 216 5.77 10.12 0.79
CA SER A 216 4.77 9.05 0.79
C SER A 216 3.74 9.31 -0.30
N ALA A 217 3.83 8.55 -1.38
CA ALA A 217 2.82 8.42 -2.42
C ALA A 217 1.89 7.21 -2.14
N LEU A 218 1.61 6.95 -0.87
CA LEU A 218 0.69 5.93 -0.40
C LEU A 218 -0.65 6.56 -0.01
N PRO A 219 -1.79 5.91 -0.24
CA PRO A 219 -3.08 6.39 0.27
C PRO A 219 -3.03 6.59 1.78
N ALA A 220 -3.42 7.78 2.24
CA ALA A 220 -3.33 8.16 3.66
C ALA A 220 -4.03 7.19 4.62
N PRO A 221 -5.22 6.62 4.32
CA PRO A 221 -5.90 5.66 5.18
C PRO A 221 -5.27 4.26 5.20
N HIS A 222 -4.20 4.01 4.43
CA HIS A 222 -3.60 2.68 4.35
C HIS A 222 -2.60 2.43 5.49
N ALA A 223 -2.52 1.16 5.96
CA ALA A 223 -1.58 0.76 7.02
C ALA A 223 -0.12 1.13 6.71
N ALA A 224 0.30 1.08 5.44
CA ALA A 224 1.66 1.44 5.03
C ALA A 224 1.98 2.92 5.30
N THR A 225 1.01 3.83 5.15
CA THR A 225 1.16 5.24 5.50
C THR A 225 1.32 5.42 7.01
N LEU A 226 0.52 4.71 7.82
CA LEU A 226 0.69 4.74 9.28
C LEU A 226 2.06 4.22 9.71
N ILE A 227 2.59 3.21 9.01
CA ILE A 227 3.95 2.70 9.25
C ILE A 227 4.99 3.76 8.89
N ALA A 228 4.84 4.45 7.75
CA ALA A 228 5.75 5.52 7.35
C ALA A 228 5.75 6.68 8.35
N VAL A 229 4.58 7.10 8.84
CA VAL A 229 4.42 8.11 9.91
C VAL A 229 5.11 7.65 11.21
N ASN A 230 4.86 6.43 11.65
CA ASN A 230 5.49 5.88 12.85
C ASN A 230 7.02 5.74 12.70
N LEU A 231 7.52 5.42 11.49
CA LEU A 231 8.95 5.38 11.20
C LEU A 231 9.57 6.80 11.28
N ALA A 232 8.90 7.81 10.74
CA ALA A 232 9.32 9.20 10.86
C ALA A 232 9.38 9.65 12.33
N LEU A 233 8.34 9.34 13.10
CA LEU A 233 8.28 9.63 14.55
C LEU A 233 9.38 8.93 15.34
N ALA A 234 9.71 7.69 14.98
CA ALA A 234 10.75 6.89 15.63
C ALA A 234 12.18 7.23 15.17
N SER A 235 12.34 8.12 14.21
CA SER A 235 13.64 8.46 13.61
C SER A 235 13.74 9.97 13.35
N HIS A 236 14.79 10.41 12.64
CA HIS A 236 14.89 11.76 12.08
C HIS A 236 14.62 11.77 10.58
N THR A 237 13.72 10.92 10.11
CA THR A 237 13.25 10.95 8.73
C THR A 237 12.20 12.04 8.60
N GLN A 238 12.44 13.04 7.78
CA GLN A 238 11.38 13.95 7.35
C GLN A 238 10.45 13.20 6.42
N LEU A 239 9.15 13.32 6.61
CA LEU A 239 8.14 12.64 5.80
C LEU A 239 7.13 13.65 5.26
N ALA A 240 6.99 13.72 3.94
CA ALA A 240 5.84 14.35 3.31
C ALA A 240 4.80 13.28 2.94
N VAL A 241 3.52 13.55 3.19
CA VAL A 241 2.41 12.66 2.88
C VAL A 241 1.48 13.34 1.89
N LEU A 242 1.27 12.68 0.74
CA LEU A 242 0.42 13.19 -0.32
C LEU A 242 -1.04 12.77 -0.13
N SER A 243 -1.95 13.67 -0.42
CA SER A 243 -3.40 13.42 -0.48
C SER A 243 -3.79 12.72 -1.78
N SER A 244 -3.07 12.99 -2.87
CA SER A 244 -3.25 12.35 -4.19
C SER A 244 -1.99 11.60 -4.62
N GLN A 245 -2.16 10.41 -5.22
CA GLN A 245 -1.07 9.54 -5.64
C GLN A 245 -0.97 9.42 -7.17
N SER A 246 -1.55 10.36 -7.95
CA SER A 246 -1.39 10.37 -9.41
C SER A 246 0.07 10.55 -9.82
N GLY A 247 0.50 9.89 -10.90
CA GLY A 247 1.88 9.95 -11.38
C GLY A 247 2.37 11.38 -11.60
N ALA A 248 1.57 12.23 -12.25
CA ALA A 248 1.89 13.65 -12.43
C ALA A 248 2.07 14.37 -11.08
N GLY A 249 1.13 14.19 -10.13
CA GLY A 249 1.21 14.82 -8.82
C GLY A 249 2.41 14.36 -8.00
N VAL A 250 2.78 13.09 -8.11
CA VAL A 250 4.00 12.56 -7.46
C VAL A 250 5.25 13.17 -8.05
N LEU A 251 5.34 13.32 -9.38
CA LEU A 251 6.47 13.97 -10.06
C LEU A 251 6.59 15.45 -9.66
N ASP A 252 5.48 16.18 -9.65
CA ASP A 252 5.46 17.59 -9.22
C ASP A 252 5.90 17.74 -7.75
N ALA A 253 5.46 16.82 -6.88
CA ALA A 253 5.88 16.78 -5.49
C ALA A 253 7.38 16.48 -5.33
N ILE A 254 7.96 15.60 -6.17
CA ILE A 254 9.40 15.32 -6.17
C ILE A 254 10.19 16.58 -6.54
N GLU A 255 9.79 17.29 -7.59
CA GLU A 255 10.47 18.50 -8.03
C GLU A 255 10.38 19.62 -6.98
N ASN A 256 9.19 19.82 -6.39
CA ASN A 256 8.96 20.88 -5.42
C ASN A 256 9.61 20.60 -4.05
N TRP A 257 9.47 19.37 -3.54
CA TRP A 257 9.92 19.02 -2.19
C TRP A 257 11.30 18.36 -2.15
N ARG A 258 11.83 17.85 -3.29
CA ARG A 258 13.15 17.22 -3.46
C ARG A 258 13.43 16.13 -2.42
N PRO A 259 12.62 15.06 -2.36
CA PRO A 259 12.84 13.93 -1.45
C PRO A 259 14.12 13.16 -1.82
N SER A 260 14.74 12.53 -0.83
CA SER A 260 15.80 11.54 -1.07
C SER A 260 15.25 10.14 -1.38
N GLY A 261 13.99 9.88 -1.02
CA GLY A 261 13.30 8.64 -1.33
C GLY A 261 11.80 8.82 -1.46
N VAL A 262 11.18 7.93 -2.22
CA VAL A 262 9.74 7.90 -2.46
C VAL A 262 9.20 6.52 -2.11
N VAL A 263 8.12 6.45 -1.34
CA VAL A 263 7.43 5.20 -1.03
C VAL A 263 6.06 5.18 -1.70
N GLY A 264 5.72 4.08 -2.37
CA GLY A 264 4.46 3.93 -3.10
C GLY A 264 4.09 2.48 -3.35
N PHE A 265 3.01 2.26 -4.10
CA PHE A 265 2.56 0.96 -4.56
C PHE A 265 3.00 0.68 -6.01
N ALA A 266 2.94 -0.59 -6.42
CA ALA A 266 3.22 -1.00 -7.81
C ALA A 266 2.41 -0.19 -8.83
N ALA A 267 1.14 0.14 -8.52
CA ALA A 267 0.31 1.00 -9.35
C ALA A 267 0.86 2.43 -9.52
N THR A 268 1.46 3.00 -8.48
CA THR A 268 2.12 4.32 -8.56
C THR A 268 3.30 4.27 -9.54
N TRP A 269 4.07 3.19 -9.51
CA TRP A 269 5.21 3.01 -10.40
C TRP A 269 4.80 2.78 -11.85
N ALA A 270 3.71 2.04 -12.08
CA ALA A 270 3.11 1.88 -13.41
C ALA A 270 2.64 3.24 -13.95
N ASP A 271 1.94 4.05 -13.15
CA ASP A 271 1.48 5.38 -13.55
C ASP A 271 2.66 6.33 -13.85
N LEU A 272 3.70 6.32 -13.01
CA LEU A 272 4.94 7.09 -13.29
C LEU A 272 5.59 6.68 -14.61
N ALA A 273 5.53 5.41 -14.98
CA ALA A 273 6.11 4.92 -16.23
C ALA A 273 5.43 5.48 -17.50
N HIS A 274 4.22 6.03 -17.38
CA HIS A 274 3.53 6.71 -18.49
C HIS A 274 4.09 8.11 -18.78
N HIS A 275 4.91 8.66 -17.88
CA HIS A 275 5.51 9.98 -18.02
C HIS A 275 6.94 9.91 -18.57
N ASP A 276 7.39 10.98 -19.22
CA ASP A 276 8.80 11.14 -19.62
C ASP A 276 9.65 11.50 -18.39
N LEU A 277 10.20 10.48 -17.73
CA LEU A 277 11.02 10.66 -16.54
C LEU A 277 12.34 11.39 -16.82
N ALA A 278 12.83 11.37 -18.06
CA ALA A 278 14.07 12.05 -18.44
C ALA A 278 13.89 13.57 -18.52
N ALA A 279 12.66 14.04 -18.77
CA ALA A 279 12.32 15.46 -18.79
C ALA A 279 12.06 16.06 -17.38
N ARG A 280 12.13 15.24 -16.30
CA ARG A 280 11.79 15.64 -14.93
C ARG A 280 13.03 15.75 -14.04
N GLU A 281 13.00 16.66 -13.07
CA GLU A 281 14.09 16.85 -12.10
C GLU A 281 14.05 15.81 -10.97
N LEU A 282 14.51 14.60 -11.24
CA LEU A 282 14.50 13.48 -10.30
C LEU A 282 15.83 13.23 -9.58
N ASP A 283 16.83 14.08 -9.77
CA ASP A 283 18.20 13.92 -9.28
C ASP A 283 18.31 13.84 -7.74
N SER A 284 17.32 14.31 -6.99
CA SER A 284 17.27 14.17 -5.54
C SER A 284 16.96 12.74 -5.07
N VAL A 285 16.27 11.94 -5.91
CA VAL A 285 15.76 10.61 -5.53
C VAL A 285 16.89 9.57 -5.62
N ALA A 286 17.25 9.01 -4.47
CA ALA A 286 18.20 7.91 -4.36
C ALA A 286 17.52 6.55 -4.15
N LEU A 287 16.25 6.56 -3.71
CA LEU A 287 15.51 5.37 -3.33
C LEU A 287 14.05 5.44 -3.74
N TRP A 288 13.59 4.44 -4.49
CA TRP A 288 12.18 4.11 -4.68
C TRP A 288 11.85 2.91 -3.78
N TRP A 289 10.77 2.99 -3.04
CA TRP A 289 10.39 1.93 -2.14
C TRP A 289 8.98 1.45 -2.44
N ASN A 290 8.89 0.30 -3.08
CA ASN A 290 7.63 -0.38 -3.33
C ASN A 290 7.18 -1.19 -2.11
N THR A 291 5.88 -1.23 -1.88
CA THR A 291 5.25 -2.09 -0.87
C THR A 291 3.89 -2.56 -1.36
N GLY A 292 3.39 -3.63 -0.76
CA GLY A 292 2.07 -4.18 -1.04
C GLY A 292 2.09 -5.27 -2.10
N ASP A 293 2.26 -4.95 -3.36
CA ASP A 293 2.32 -5.89 -4.47
C ASP A 293 3.70 -5.88 -5.14
N CYS A 294 4.06 -6.94 -5.85
CA CYS A 294 5.30 -7.01 -6.61
C CYS A 294 5.21 -6.09 -7.84
N ALA A 295 6.21 -5.23 -8.03
CA ALA A 295 6.30 -4.38 -9.21
C ALA A 295 6.82 -5.15 -10.44
N HIS A 296 6.43 -4.73 -11.65
CA HIS A 296 6.93 -5.30 -12.90
C HIS A 296 8.34 -4.80 -13.22
N GLU A 297 9.17 -5.67 -13.80
CA GLU A 297 10.56 -5.37 -14.15
C GLU A 297 10.68 -4.11 -15.03
N VAL A 298 9.80 -3.92 -15.99
CA VAL A 298 9.83 -2.77 -16.90
C VAL A 298 9.71 -1.45 -16.15
N HIS A 299 8.86 -1.38 -15.12
CA HIS A 299 8.69 -0.19 -14.28
C HIS A 299 9.90 0.02 -13.36
N ILE A 300 10.40 -1.07 -12.74
CA ILE A 300 11.59 -1.02 -11.88
C ILE A 300 12.79 -0.48 -12.66
N ARG A 301 13.08 -0.99 -13.86
CA ARG A 301 14.21 -0.56 -14.69
C ARG A 301 14.17 0.92 -15.04
N ARG A 302 12.98 1.46 -15.38
CA ARG A 302 12.80 2.89 -15.67
C ARG A 302 13.11 3.75 -14.45
N LEU A 303 12.62 3.38 -13.28
CA LEU A 303 12.84 4.14 -12.04
C LEU A 303 14.29 4.03 -11.56
N VAL A 304 14.92 2.87 -11.67
CA VAL A 304 16.34 2.69 -11.33
C VAL A 304 17.26 3.50 -12.24
N ALA A 305 16.89 3.71 -13.51
CA ALA A 305 17.64 4.55 -14.43
C ALA A 305 17.54 6.05 -14.09
N ALA A 306 16.46 6.47 -13.42
CA ALA A 306 16.24 7.84 -12.97
C ALA A 306 16.90 8.12 -11.61
N GLY A 307 17.04 9.40 -11.27
CA GLY A 307 17.58 9.84 -9.98
C GLY A 307 19.09 9.71 -9.85
N SER A 308 19.58 9.75 -8.62
CA SER A 308 21.01 9.60 -8.32
C SER A 308 21.24 9.00 -6.93
N ARG A 309 22.36 8.33 -6.75
CA ARG A 309 22.76 7.71 -5.48
C ARG A 309 24.20 8.04 -5.10
N GLU A 310 24.50 8.00 -3.83
CA GLU A 310 25.88 8.05 -3.35
C GLU A 310 26.51 6.65 -3.37
N SER A 311 27.78 6.60 -3.74
CA SER A 311 28.62 5.41 -3.62
C SER A 311 29.90 5.75 -2.89
N VAL A 312 30.40 4.83 -2.09
CA VAL A 312 31.69 4.97 -1.41
C VAL A 312 32.76 4.30 -2.24
N THR A 313 33.71 5.08 -2.73
CA THR A 313 34.89 4.62 -3.46
C THR A 313 36.14 4.74 -2.58
N ARG A 314 37.27 4.27 -3.07
CA ARG A 314 38.58 4.47 -2.39
C ARG A 314 38.97 5.94 -2.26
N GLU A 315 38.45 6.80 -3.16
CA GLU A 315 38.73 8.24 -3.25
C GLU A 315 37.75 9.08 -2.43
N GLY A 316 36.70 8.45 -1.86
CA GLY A 316 35.68 9.11 -1.07
C GLY A 316 34.25 8.81 -1.55
N ARG A 317 33.30 9.65 -1.13
CA ARG A 317 31.91 9.57 -1.60
C ARG A 317 31.79 10.22 -2.97
N VAL A 318 31.18 9.50 -3.89
CA VAL A 318 30.87 9.98 -5.26
C VAL A 318 29.36 9.84 -5.52
N ARG A 319 28.82 10.78 -6.26
CA ARG A 319 27.43 10.72 -6.73
C ARG A 319 27.42 10.03 -8.09
N LEU A 320 26.60 8.99 -8.22
CA LEU A 320 26.42 8.20 -9.43
C LEU A 320 25.02 8.41 -9.98
N PRO A 321 24.84 8.40 -11.31
CA PRO A 321 23.50 8.39 -11.91
C PRO A 321 22.76 7.10 -11.57
N GLY A 322 21.42 7.19 -11.60
CA GLY A 322 20.52 6.11 -11.26
C GLY A 322 20.37 5.91 -9.75
N SER A 323 19.24 5.37 -9.37
CA SER A 323 18.78 5.18 -7.99
C SER A 323 18.69 3.70 -7.61
N LEU A 324 18.20 3.42 -6.41
CA LEU A 324 17.86 2.08 -5.95
C LEU A 324 16.34 1.92 -5.92
N PHE A 325 15.87 0.70 -6.13
CA PHE A 325 14.48 0.33 -5.98
C PHE A 325 14.37 -0.84 -5.00
N VAL A 326 13.71 -0.63 -3.87
CA VAL A 326 13.38 -1.69 -2.93
C VAL A 326 11.99 -2.21 -3.27
N ASP A 327 11.91 -3.44 -3.71
CA ASP A 327 10.63 -4.13 -3.94
C ASP A 327 10.25 -4.96 -2.72
N GLY A 328 9.07 -4.72 -2.17
CA GLY A 328 8.61 -5.33 -0.95
C GLY A 328 7.19 -5.87 -1.07
N LEU A 329 7.03 -7.20 -1.00
CA LEU A 329 5.73 -7.86 -1.00
C LEU A 329 5.13 -7.90 0.40
N GLY A 330 3.88 -7.45 0.52
CA GLY A 330 3.08 -7.49 1.73
C GLY A 330 1.60 -7.23 1.49
N SER A 331 0.82 -7.31 2.54
CA SER A 331 -0.60 -6.97 2.53
C SER A 331 -1.00 -6.20 3.78
N THR A 332 -2.21 -5.65 3.79
CA THR A 332 -2.77 -5.01 4.98
C THR A 332 -2.74 -5.95 6.18
N GLU A 333 -3.11 -7.21 5.98
CA GLU A 333 -3.14 -8.25 7.01
C GLU A 333 -1.76 -8.65 7.50
N MET A 334 -0.75 -8.62 6.62
CA MET A 334 0.66 -8.85 7.00
C MET A 334 1.23 -7.70 7.85
N GLY A 335 0.62 -6.53 7.79
CA GLY A 335 0.98 -5.34 8.58
C GLY A 335 2.32 -4.71 8.20
N HIS A 336 3.10 -5.33 7.33
CA HIS A 336 4.35 -4.85 6.73
C HIS A 336 4.70 -5.73 5.54
N SER A 337 5.60 -5.29 4.65
CA SER A 337 6.21 -6.19 3.67
C SER A 337 6.97 -7.31 4.38
N HIS A 338 6.68 -8.55 4.02
CA HIS A 338 7.37 -9.72 4.59
C HIS A 338 8.61 -10.10 3.80
N PHE A 339 8.68 -9.72 2.53
CA PHE A 339 9.82 -9.94 1.64
C PHE A 339 10.37 -8.62 1.15
N PHE A 340 11.63 -8.62 0.76
CA PHE A 340 12.23 -7.50 0.05
C PHE A 340 13.41 -7.94 -0.81
N ILE A 341 13.60 -7.22 -1.91
CA ILE A 341 14.79 -7.24 -2.75
C ILE A 341 15.16 -5.80 -3.12
N THR A 342 16.44 -5.54 -3.29
CA THR A 342 16.91 -4.22 -3.75
C THR A 342 17.45 -4.36 -5.16
N HIS A 343 16.90 -3.57 -6.07
CA HIS A 343 17.37 -3.44 -7.45
C HIS A 343 18.19 -2.17 -7.59
N GLY A 344 19.24 -2.24 -8.38
CA GLY A 344 20.07 -1.14 -8.80
C GLY A 344 20.42 -1.26 -10.28
N PRO A 345 21.17 -0.32 -10.87
CA PRO A 345 21.47 -0.34 -12.31
C PRO A 345 22.14 -1.63 -12.83
N GLY A 346 22.79 -2.41 -11.96
CA GLY A 346 23.44 -3.68 -12.31
C GLY A 346 22.69 -4.93 -11.86
N THR A 347 21.44 -4.82 -11.44
CA THR A 347 20.66 -5.98 -11.01
C THR A 347 20.19 -6.79 -12.22
N GLU A 348 20.30 -8.12 -12.13
CA GLU A 348 19.85 -9.06 -13.15
C GLU A 348 18.70 -9.97 -12.68
N ARG A 349 18.42 -10.04 -11.34
CA ARG A 349 17.39 -10.87 -10.77
C ARG A 349 16.05 -10.14 -10.78
N TYR A 350 15.19 -10.51 -11.69
CA TYR A 350 13.84 -9.99 -11.93
C TYR A 350 12.82 -11.14 -12.02
N GLY A 351 11.81 -11.03 -12.88
CA GLY A 351 10.80 -12.07 -13.10
C GLY A 351 9.89 -12.25 -11.90
N ARG A 352 9.46 -11.12 -11.29
CA ARG A 352 8.62 -11.06 -10.09
C ARG A 352 9.28 -11.67 -8.83
N CYS A 353 10.62 -11.67 -8.78
CA CYS A 353 11.37 -12.01 -7.58
C CYS A 353 11.13 -10.95 -6.50
N VAL A 354 10.58 -11.34 -5.36
CA VAL A 354 10.36 -10.47 -4.20
C VAL A 354 11.44 -10.60 -3.14
N GLY A 355 12.50 -11.36 -3.45
CA GLY A 355 13.66 -11.52 -2.58
C GLY A 355 13.49 -12.60 -1.52
N ARG A 356 13.98 -12.29 -0.33
CA ARG A 356 13.95 -13.19 0.83
C ARG A 356 13.11 -12.59 1.95
N PRO A 357 12.57 -13.42 2.85
CA PRO A 357 11.81 -12.91 3.99
C PRO A 357 12.72 -12.11 4.94
N HIS A 358 12.12 -11.11 5.60
CA HIS A 358 12.78 -10.42 6.70
C HIS A 358 13.10 -11.39 7.85
N ALA A 359 14.15 -11.09 8.63
CA ALA A 359 14.58 -11.93 9.76
C ALA A 359 13.51 -12.12 10.86
N PHE A 360 12.48 -11.30 10.89
CA PHE A 360 11.35 -11.41 11.82
C PHE A 360 10.14 -12.15 11.23
N VAL A 361 10.25 -12.67 10.01
CA VAL A 361 9.19 -13.39 9.29
C VAL A 361 9.54 -14.87 9.21
N ASP A 362 8.59 -15.72 9.59
CA ASP A 362 8.64 -17.14 9.32
C ASP A 362 7.52 -17.49 8.33
N CYS A 363 7.87 -18.14 7.22
CA CYS A 363 6.94 -18.44 6.14
C CYS A 363 7.25 -19.78 5.48
N GLU A 364 6.21 -20.38 4.90
CA GLU A 364 6.28 -21.59 4.09
C GLU A 364 5.29 -21.49 2.91
N LEU A 365 5.52 -22.25 1.86
CA LEU A 365 4.58 -22.45 0.77
C LEU A 365 3.84 -23.75 1.01
N VAL A 366 2.50 -23.71 0.88
CA VAL A 366 1.67 -24.87 1.14
C VAL A 366 0.84 -25.26 -0.08
N GLY A 367 0.69 -26.56 -0.26
CA GLY A 367 -0.19 -27.13 -1.28
C GLY A 367 -1.68 -27.05 -0.91
N PRO A 368 -2.57 -27.53 -1.78
CA PRO A 368 -4.01 -27.53 -1.55
C PRO A 368 -4.43 -28.35 -0.31
N ASP A 369 -3.63 -29.34 0.08
CA ASP A 369 -3.81 -30.17 1.27
C ASP A 369 -3.24 -29.51 2.54
N GLY A 370 -2.60 -28.34 2.40
CA GLY A 370 -1.96 -27.61 3.49
C GLY A 370 -0.57 -28.14 3.87
N GLU A 371 0.00 -29.08 3.11
CA GLU A 371 1.35 -29.59 3.37
C GLU A 371 2.42 -28.68 2.74
N PRO A 372 3.60 -28.55 3.40
CA PRO A 372 4.70 -27.74 2.89
C PRO A 372 5.23 -28.25 1.54
N LEU A 373 5.57 -27.31 0.66
CA LEU A 373 6.11 -27.57 -0.67
C LEU A 373 7.63 -27.32 -0.73
N GLY A 374 8.28 -28.04 -1.64
CA GLY A 374 9.71 -27.90 -1.94
C GLY A 374 10.04 -26.73 -2.85
N PRO A 375 11.35 -26.51 -3.12
CA PRO A 375 11.80 -25.53 -4.11
C PRO A 375 11.22 -25.83 -5.52
N GLY A 376 10.85 -24.78 -6.25
CA GLY A 376 10.28 -24.86 -7.59
C GLY A 376 8.78 -25.15 -7.64
N GLU A 377 8.17 -25.59 -6.55
CA GLU A 377 6.74 -25.87 -6.50
C GLU A 377 5.94 -24.61 -6.15
N VAL A 378 4.83 -24.38 -6.88
CA VAL A 378 3.95 -23.24 -6.64
C VAL A 378 2.91 -23.59 -5.59
N GLY A 379 2.85 -22.79 -4.53
CA GLY A 379 1.89 -22.93 -3.44
C GLY A 379 1.42 -21.61 -2.87
N GLU A 380 0.46 -21.69 -1.97
CA GLU A 380 -0.02 -20.52 -1.23
C GLU A 380 0.95 -20.16 -0.11
N LEU A 381 1.23 -18.87 0.03
CA LEU A 381 2.08 -18.36 1.11
C LEU A 381 1.35 -18.41 2.44
N ALA A 382 1.90 -19.18 3.39
CA ALA A 382 1.53 -19.22 4.80
C ALA A 382 2.62 -18.53 5.62
N THR A 383 2.27 -17.51 6.41
CA THR A 383 3.26 -16.66 7.10
C THR A 383 2.90 -16.36 8.54
N THR A 384 3.91 -16.21 9.40
CA THR A 384 3.79 -15.63 10.74
C THR A 384 4.87 -14.61 11.00
N SER A 385 4.50 -13.56 11.74
CA SER A 385 5.36 -12.41 12.02
C SER A 385 4.78 -11.60 13.18
N PRO A 386 5.58 -10.88 13.96
CA PRO A 386 5.08 -9.94 14.95
C PRO A 386 4.32 -8.74 14.33
N THR A 387 4.36 -8.57 13.01
CA THR A 387 3.65 -7.50 12.29
C THR A 387 2.22 -7.87 11.92
N LEU A 388 1.83 -9.15 12.01
CA LEU A 388 0.51 -9.62 11.60
C LEU A 388 -0.60 -8.87 12.33
N ALA A 389 -1.62 -8.48 11.57
CA ALA A 389 -2.87 -7.95 12.11
C ALA A 389 -3.55 -8.94 13.06
N LEU A 390 -4.34 -8.42 13.99
CA LEU A 390 -5.09 -9.24 14.96
C LEU A 390 -6.15 -10.10 14.26
N GLY A 391 -6.69 -9.64 13.15
CA GLY A 391 -7.75 -10.27 12.38
C GLY A 391 -8.67 -9.21 11.77
N TYR A 392 -9.92 -9.59 11.54
CA TYR A 392 -10.92 -8.72 10.93
C TYR A 392 -11.97 -8.29 11.94
N TRP A 393 -12.25 -6.98 12.01
CA TRP A 393 -13.26 -6.42 12.90
C TRP A 393 -14.65 -6.92 12.53
N ASN A 394 -15.39 -7.42 13.54
CA ASN A 394 -16.72 -8.01 13.39
C ASN A 394 -16.81 -9.14 12.34
N ASP A 395 -15.69 -9.85 12.07
CA ASP A 395 -15.64 -10.97 11.12
C ASP A 395 -14.69 -12.09 11.61
N SER A 396 -15.05 -12.71 12.70
CA SER A 396 -14.29 -13.84 13.29
C SER A 396 -14.23 -15.03 12.34
N ALA A 397 -15.30 -15.29 11.57
CA ALA A 397 -15.33 -16.40 10.63
C ALA A 397 -14.26 -16.27 9.55
N THR A 398 -14.07 -15.08 8.98
CA THR A 398 -12.98 -14.82 8.03
C THR A 398 -11.62 -14.87 8.72
N THR A 399 -11.52 -14.33 9.94
CA THR A 399 -10.27 -14.38 10.73
C THR A 399 -9.80 -15.83 10.93
N PHE A 400 -10.69 -16.74 11.30
CA PHE A 400 -10.31 -18.16 11.50
C PHE A 400 -10.03 -18.88 10.18
N ARG A 401 -10.81 -18.63 9.12
CA ARG A 401 -10.61 -19.28 7.81
C ARG A 401 -9.28 -18.91 7.13
N THR A 402 -8.70 -17.78 7.47
CA THR A 402 -7.38 -17.35 6.96
C THR A 402 -6.21 -17.85 7.82
N ARG A 403 -6.43 -18.84 8.70
CA ARG A 403 -5.37 -19.39 9.55
C ARG A 403 -5.17 -20.88 9.27
N LEU A 404 -3.91 -21.25 9.10
CA LEU A 404 -3.48 -22.63 8.96
C LEU A 404 -2.30 -22.88 9.93
N ARG A 405 -2.43 -23.81 10.87
CA ARG A 405 -1.37 -24.16 11.84
C ARG A 405 -0.78 -22.93 12.55
N GLY A 406 -1.62 -21.92 12.85
CA GLY A 406 -1.20 -20.64 13.46
C GLY A 406 -0.61 -19.62 12.49
N ARG A 407 -0.34 -19.96 11.23
CA ARG A 407 0.10 -19.06 10.17
C ARG A 407 -1.08 -18.38 9.49
N PHE A 408 -0.84 -17.20 8.92
CA PHE A 408 -1.79 -16.50 8.08
C PHE A 408 -1.63 -16.96 6.62
N LEU A 409 -2.72 -17.39 6.00
CA LEU A 409 -2.81 -17.70 4.58
C LEU A 409 -3.06 -16.40 3.80
N THR A 410 -2.11 -16.01 2.96
CA THR A 410 -2.14 -14.68 2.32
C THR A 410 -3.02 -14.62 1.08
N GLY A 411 -3.26 -15.77 0.44
CA GLY A 411 -3.86 -15.86 -0.89
C GLY A 411 -2.89 -15.52 -2.02
N ASP A 412 -1.60 -15.32 -1.75
CA ASP A 412 -0.56 -15.13 -2.75
C ASP A 412 0.02 -16.49 -3.14
N LEU A 413 0.07 -16.78 -4.43
CA LEU A 413 0.73 -17.96 -4.99
C LEU A 413 2.16 -17.61 -5.34
N MET A 414 3.08 -18.42 -4.83
CA MET A 414 4.52 -18.17 -4.95
C MET A 414 5.25 -19.49 -5.15
N TYR A 415 6.48 -19.41 -5.67
CA TYR A 415 7.45 -20.48 -5.53
C TYR A 415 8.75 -19.95 -4.94
N ARG A 416 9.57 -20.85 -4.44
CA ARG A 416 10.91 -20.53 -3.91
C ARG A 416 11.95 -21.28 -4.73
N ASP A 417 13.03 -20.60 -5.13
CA ASP A 417 14.17 -21.29 -5.75
C ASP A 417 15.08 -21.99 -4.71
N GLU A 418 16.04 -22.73 -5.20
CA GLU A 418 17.00 -23.45 -4.35
C GLU A 418 17.93 -22.52 -3.54
N GLU A 419 18.10 -21.27 -4.00
CA GLU A 419 18.85 -20.25 -3.28
C GLU A 419 18.03 -19.56 -2.17
N GLY A 420 16.72 -19.88 -2.06
CA GLY A 420 15.82 -19.34 -1.06
C GLY A 420 15.22 -17.98 -1.41
N TYR A 421 15.25 -17.58 -2.68
CA TYR A 421 14.49 -16.43 -3.18
C TYR A 421 13.07 -16.82 -3.53
N TYR A 422 12.14 -15.94 -3.20
CA TYR A 422 10.72 -16.13 -3.46
C TYR A 422 10.28 -15.32 -4.68
N TYR A 423 9.38 -15.91 -5.46
CA TYR A 423 8.82 -15.33 -6.67
C TYR A 423 7.30 -15.29 -6.56
N HIS A 424 6.72 -14.11 -6.71
CA HIS A 424 5.26 -13.94 -6.71
C HIS A 424 4.69 -14.30 -8.07
N VAL A 425 3.86 -15.32 -8.13
CA VAL A 425 3.30 -15.85 -9.38
C VAL A 425 1.96 -15.21 -9.70
N ASP A 426 1.06 -15.20 -8.72
CA ASP A 426 -0.29 -14.60 -8.84
C ASP A 426 -1.00 -14.55 -7.48
N ARG A 427 -2.21 -14.03 -7.49
CA ARG A 427 -3.20 -14.24 -6.43
C ARG A 427 -4.00 -15.50 -6.72
N ALA A 428 -4.33 -16.29 -5.69
CA ALA A 428 -5.14 -17.49 -5.84
C ALA A 428 -6.50 -17.21 -6.52
N VAL A 429 -7.10 -16.03 -6.24
CA VAL A 429 -8.39 -15.59 -6.81
C VAL A 429 -8.29 -15.14 -8.27
N ASP A 430 -7.09 -14.84 -8.78
CA ASP A 430 -6.87 -14.34 -10.14
C ASP A 430 -6.32 -15.42 -11.06
N SER A 431 -5.71 -16.47 -10.50
CA SER A 431 -5.25 -17.63 -11.27
C SER A 431 -6.42 -18.54 -11.67
N VAL A 432 -6.29 -19.23 -12.82
CA VAL A 432 -7.35 -20.10 -13.38
C VAL A 432 -6.78 -21.46 -13.74
N GLU A 433 -7.44 -22.54 -13.27
CA GLU A 433 -7.08 -23.90 -13.65
C GLU A 433 -7.43 -24.18 -15.13
N LEU A 434 -6.48 -24.73 -15.87
CA LEU A 434 -6.63 -25.08 -17.29
C LEU A 434 -6.98 -26.57 -17.52
N GLY A 435 -6.91 -27.40 -16.48
CA GLY A 435 -7.00 -28.86 -16.56
C GLY A 435 -5.60 -29.51 -16.53
N ASP A 436 -5.57 -30.84 -16.31
CA ASP A 436 -4.34 -31.65 -16.27
C ASP A 436 -3.26 -31.11 -15.33
N GLY A 437 -3.67 -30.49 -14.22
CA GLY A 437 -2.78 -29.89 -13.23
C GLY A 437 -2.11 -28.58 -13.70
N LYS A 438 -2.44 -28.08 -14.89
CA LYS A 438 -1.94 -26.80 -15.39
C LYS A 438 -2.80 -25.64 -14.89
N ARG A 439 -2.17 -24.49 -14.67
CA ARG A 439 -2.83 -23.28 -14.20
C ARG A 439 -2.31 -22.06 -14.96
N LEU A 440 -3.19 -21.16 -15.33
CA LEU A 440 -2.84 -19.85 -15.85
C LEU A 440 -2.65 -18.89 -14.67
N PHE A 441 -1.51 -18.21 -14.66
CA PHE A 441 -1.15 -17.18 -13.70
C PHE A 441 -1.15 -15.84 -14.40
N THR A 442 -2.14 -14.99 -14.08
CA THR A 442 -2.36 -13.75 -14.83
C THR A 442 -1.23 -12.75 -14.60
N ALA A 443 -0.75 -12.58 -13.37
CA ALA A 443 0.31 -11.62 -13.07
C ALA A 443 1.68 -12.05 -13.64
N MET A 444 2.00 -13.34 -13.67
CA MET A 444 3.20 -13.84 -14.33
C MET A 444 3.09 -13.72 -15.85
N SER A 445 1.88 -13.87 -16.42
CA SER A 445 1.63 -13.66 -17.84
C SER A 445 1.84 -12.19 -18.23
N GLU A 446 1.36 -11.25 -17.42
CA GLU A 446 1.61 -9.81 -17.58
C GLU A 446 3.11 -9.49 -17.61
N GLU A 447 3.88 -10.02 -16.67
CA GLU A 447 5.34 -9.85 -16.61
C GLU A 447 6.02 -10.33 -17.90
N ARG A 448 5.66 -11.51 -18.40
CA ARG A 448 6.23 -12.08 -19.62
C ARG A 448 5.88 -11.26 -20.87
N VAL A 449 4.64 -10.78 -20.98
CA VAL A 449 4.20 -9.92 -22.08
C VAL A 449 4.97 -8.59 -22.06
N LEU A 450 5.10 -7.96 -20.90
CA LEU A 450 5.85 -6.72 -20.75
C LEU A 450 7.33 -6.87 -21.09
N ALA A 451 7.93 -8.01 -20.76
CA ALA A 451 9.32 -8.32 -21.11
C ALA A 451 9.51 -8.55 -22.62
N ALA A 452 8.50 -9.12 -23.30
CA ALA A 452 8.56 -9.45 -24.73
C ALA A 452 8.14 -8.32 -25.67
N CYS A 453 7.38 -7.33 -25.15
CA CYS A 453 6.81 -6.23 -25.94
C CYS A 453 7.30 -4.88 -25.38
N PRO A 454 8.47 -4.38 -25.81
CA PRO A 454 9.09 -3.19 -25.22
C PRO A 454 8.32 -1.88 -25.48
N ASP A 455 7.41 -1.87 -26.44
CA ASP A 455 6.50 -0.76 -26.76
C ASP A 455 5.18 -0.79 -25.95
N VAL A 456 5.03 -1.78 -25.06
CA VAL A 456 3.92 -1.88 -24.11
C VAL A 456 4.36 -1.33 -22.77
N LEU A 457 3.62 -0.33 -22.26
CA LEU A 457 3.87 0.28 -20.96
C LEU A 457 3.26 -0.49 -19.82
N ASP A 458 2.06 -1.03 -20.04
CA ASP A 458 1.33 -1.81 -19.04
C ASP A 458 0.46 -2.86 -19.71
N CYS A 459 0.19 -3.95 -19.00
CA CYS A 459 -0.53 -5.10 -19.49
C CYS A 459 -1.47 -5.64 -18.41
N THR A 460 -2.70 -5.97 -18.81
CA THR A 460 -3.66 -6.66 -17.95
C THR A 460 -4.15 -7.93 -18.63
N VAL A 461 -3.90 -9.06 -17.99
CA VAL A 461 -4.36 -10.37 -18.43
C VAL A 461 -5.62 -10.75 -17.65
N VAL A 462 -6.71 -11.01 -18.39
CA VAL A 462 -8.02 -11.37 -17.83
C VAL A 462 -8.41 -12.75 -18.33
N ALA A 463 -8.47 -13.71 -17.42
CA ALA A 463 -8.90 -15.06 -17.74
C ALA A 463 -10.29 -15.34 -17.15
N VAL A 464 -11.16 -15.92 -17.95
CA VAL A 464 -12.56 -16.25 -17.60
C VAL A 464 -12.84 -17.70 -17.96
N ARG A 465 -13.61 -18.39 -17.11
CA ARG A 465 -14.15 -19.72 -17.46
C ARG A 465 -15.55 -19.52 -18.06
N ASP A 466 -15.68 -19.90 -19.32
CA ASP A 466 -16.93 -19.80 -20.08
C ASP A 466 -17.26 -21.16 -20.71
N GLY A 467 -18.46 -21.69 -20.49
CA GLY A 467 -18.91 -22.97 -21.04
C GLY A 467 -17.96 -24.18 -20.77
N GLY A 468 -17.18 -24.13 -19.69
CA GLY A 468 -16.20 -25.16 -19.33
C GLY A 468 -14.81 -24.94 -19.93
N GLN A 469 -14.64 -24.00 -20.85
CA GLN A 469 -13.34 -23.58 -21.41
C GLN A 469 -12.81 -22.33 -20.70
N VAL A 470 -11.50 -22.17 -20.69
CA VAL A 470 -10.85 -20.95 -20.25
C VAL A 470 -10.57 -20.06 -21.46
N VAL A 471 -10.98 -18.81 -21.38
CA VAL A 471 -10.78 -17.79 -22.40
C VAL A 471 -10.00 -16.64 -21.80
N THR A 472 -9.00 -16.14 -22.50
CA THR A 472 -8.10 -15.09 -22.02
C THR A 472 -8.08 -13.90 -22.94
N ASP A 473 -8.30 -12.71 -22.40
CA ASP A 473 -8.08 -11.43 -23.05
C ASP A 473 -6.81 -10.78 -22.52
N VAL A 474 -6.00 -10.23 -23.42
CA VAL A 474 -4.79 -9.49 -23.08
C VAL A 474 -5.00 -8.02 -23.46
N LEU A 475 -5.07 -7.14 -22.47
CA LEU A 475 -5.28 -5.71 -22.65
C LEU A 475 -3.93 -4.99 -22.54
N LEU A 476 -3.55 -4.22 -23.55
CA LEU A 476 -2.26 -3.56 -23.65
C LEU A 476 -2.44 -2.04 -23.60
N ILE A 477 -1.63 -1.38 -22.80
CA ILE A 477 -1.43 0.08 -22.82
C ILE A 477 -0.09 0.34 -23.45
N LEU A 478 -0.06 1.12 -24.53
CA LEU A 478 1.13 1.34 -25.33
C LEU A 478 1.91 2.60 -24.90
N ALA A 479 3.20 2.62 -25.24
CA ALA A 479 4.00 3.82 -25.23
C ALA A 479 3.45 4.86 -26.21
N ALA A 480 3.66 6.15 -25.93
CA ALA A 480 3.10 7.24 -26.73
C ALA A 480 3.60 7.26 -28.20
N ASP A 481 4.78 6.71 -28.43
CA ASP A 481 5.43 6.61 -29.75
C ASP A 481 5.20 5.27 -30.44
N ALA A 482 4.48 4.34 -29.81
CA ALA A 482 4.18 3.03 -30.39
C ALA A 482 3.09 3.10 -31.47
N ASP A 483 3.21 2.29 -32.50
CA ASP A 483 2.18 2.16 -33.53
C ASP A 483 0.95 1.44 -32.97
N PRO A 484 -0.20 2.10 -32.81
CA PRO A 484 -1.41 1.48 -32.25
C PRO A 484 -2.06 0.43 -33.17
N THR A 485 -1.66 0.40 -34.47
CA THR A 485 -2.21 -0.52 -35.47
C THR A 485 -1.40 -1.79 -35.63
N ALA A 486 -0.20 -1.88 -35.04
CA ALA A 486 0.65 -3.05 -35.14
C ALA A 486 0.04 -4.25 -34.40
N ASP A 487 -0.05 -5.39 -35.09
CA ASP A 487 -0.52 -6.64 -34.49
C ASP A 487 0.55 -7.25 -33.57
N ARG A 488 0.25 -7.32 -32.28
CA ARG A 488 1.12 -7.88 -31.25
C ARG A 488 0.73 -9.31 -30.84
N THR A 489 -0.31 -9.86 -31.44
CA THR A 489 -0.85 -11.18 -31.06
C THR A 489 0.22 -12.27 -31.08
N LYS A 490 1.07 -12.31 -32.12
CA LYS A 490 2.14 -13.30 -32.23
C LYS A 490 3.21 -13.13 -31.13
N ALA A 491 3.60 -11.88 -30.80
CA ALA A 491 4.58 -11.61 -29.76
C ALA A 491 4.03 -11.97 -28.37
N VAL A 492 2.79 -11.56 -28.09
CA VAL A 492 2.09 -11.85 -26.84
C VAL A 492 1.93 -13.36 -26.62
N THR A 493 1.41 -14.09 -27.61
CA THR A 493 1.21 -15.55 -27.48
C THR A 493 2.53 -16.30 -27.35
N ALA A 494 3.60 -15.86 -28.03
CA ALA A 494 4.93 -16.46 -27.90
C ALA A 494 5.58 -16.20 -26.52
N ALA A 495 5.18 -15.15 -25.81
CA ALA A 495 5.66 -14.83 -24.46
C ALA A 495 5.02 -15.72 -23.37
N LEU A 496 3.84 -16.27 -23.65
CA LEU A 496 3.09 -17.11 -22.71
C LEU A 496 3.57 -18.57 -22.80
N ASP A 497 3.31 -19.35 -21.74
CA ASP A 497 3.45 -20.79 -21.86
C ASP A 497 2.36 -21.36 -22.82
N GLU A 498 2.62 -22.54 -23.37
CA GLU A 498 1.77 -23.15 -24.41
C GLU A 498 0.31 -23.30 -23.99
N ALA A 499 0.08 -23.68 -22.71
CA ALA A 499 -1.27 -23.88 -22.19
C ALA A 499 -2.02 -22.55 -22.02
N ALA A 500 -1.35 -21.50 -21.56
CA ALA A 500 -1.91 -20.16 -21.45
C ALA A 500 -2.14 -19.53 -22.84
N ALA A 501 -1.17 -19.67 -23.76
CA ALA A 501 -1.27 -19.17 -25.13
C ALA A 501 -2.48 -19.75 -25.86
N ALA A 502 -2.78 -21.04 -25.66
CA ALA A 502 -3.93 -21.71 -26.25
C ALA A 502 -5.29 -21.14 -25.79
N THR A 503 -5.34 -20.42 -24.69
CA THR A 503 -6.58 -19.79 -24.19
C THR A 503 -6.79 -18.37 -24.70
N VAL A 504 -5.79 -17.75 -25.35
CA VAL A 504 -5.87 -16.35 -25.79
C VAL A 504 -6.92 -16.19 -26.88
N ARG A 505 -7.96 -15.44 -26.59
CA ARG A 505 -9.02 -15.08 -27.53
C ARG A 505 -8.65 -13.83 -28.33
N GLN A 506 -8.14 -12.82 -27.64
CA GLN A 506 -7.78 -11.55 -28.26
C GLN A 506 -6.67 -10.81 -27.50
N VAL A 507 -5.94 -10.02 -28.26
CA VAL A 507 -4.97 -9.05 -27.77
C VAL A 507 -5.47 -7.68 -28.23
N VAL A 508 -5.76 -6.77 -27.29
CA VAL A 508 -6.43 -5.51 -27.57
C VAL A 508 -5.65 -4.35 -26.96
N VAL A 509 -5.41 -3.33 -27.76
CA VAL A 509 -4.89 -2.05 -27.28
C VAL A 509 -6.04 -1.25 -26.67
N VAL A 510 -5.85 -0.78 -25.45
CA VAL A 510 -6.85 -0.01 -24.69
C VAL A 510 -6.25 1.28 -24.13
N ALA A 511 -7.11 2.28 -23.90
CA ALA A 511 -6.72 3.44 -23.12
C ALA A 511 -6.65 3.09 -21.61
N GLY A 512 -5.80 3.77 -20.86
CA GLY A 512 -5.59 3.48 -19.44
C GLY A 512 -6.87 3.61 -18.60
N ASP A 513 -7.77 4.52 -18.93
CA ASP A 513 -9.07 4.74 -18.27
C ASP A 513 -10.09 3.62 -18.54
N ALA A 514 -9.87 2.77 -19.54
CA ALA A 514 -10.68 1.59 -19.79
C ALA A 514 -10.46 0.47 -18.75
N ILE A 515 -9.31 0.49 -18.05
CA ILE A 515 -8.97 -0.48 -17.02
C ILE A 515 -9.59 -0.06 -15.67
N PRO A 516 -10.54 -0.81 -15.11
CA PRO A 516 -11.15 -0.45 -13.83
C PRO A 516 -10.17 -0.65 -12.68
N LEU A 517 -9.88 0.43 -11.96
CA LEU A 517 -9.01 0.41 -10.80
C LEU A 517 -9.81 0.37 -9.50
N GLY A 518 -9.21 -0.25 -8.49
CA GLY A 518 -9.68 -0.20 -7.11
C GLY A 518 -9.20 1.08 -6.40
N PRO A 519 -9.67 1.32 -5.17
CA PRO A 519 -9.31 2.51 -4.41
C PRO A 519 -7.81 2.66 -4.11
N THR A 520 -7.02 1.61 -4.28
CA THR A 520 -5.56 1.57 -4.09
C THR A 520 -4.80 1.51 -5.41
N GLY A 521 -5.44 1.81 -6.55
CA GLY A 521 -4.85 1.72 -7.88
C GLY A 521 -4.72 0.31 -8.46
N LYS A 522 -5.06 -0.75 -7.72
CA LYS A 522 -5.01 -2.13 -8.22
C LYS A 522 -6.10 -2.39 -9.24
N VAL A 523 -5.76 -3.10 -10.33
CA VAL A 523 -6.72 -3.52 -11.36
C VAL A 523 -7.81 -4.41 -10.76
N ARG A 524 -9.06 -4.10 -11.06
CA ARG A 524 -10.23 -4.89 -10.63
C ARG A 524 -10.59 -5.95 -11.69
N LYS A 525 -9.76 -7.00 -11.78
CA LYS A 525 -9.95 -8.10 -12.75
C LYS A 525 -11.36 -8.72 -12.68
N VAL A 526 -11.98 -8.75 -11.50
CA VAL A 526 -13.36 -9.22 -11.33
C VAL A 526 -14.37 -8.43 -12.16
N LEU A 527 -14.20 -7.10 -12.29
CA LEU A 527 -15.08 -6.28 -13.13
C LEU A 527 -14.84 -6.51 -14.62
N LEU A 528 -13.59 -6.73 -15.02
CA LEU A 528 -13.26 -7.09 -16.41
C LEU A 528 -13.84 -8.45 -16.76
N ARG A 529 -13.74 -9.45 -15.87
CA ARG A 529 -14.40 -10.75 -16.04
C ARG A 529 -15.92 -10.61 -16.19
N GLN A 530 -16.55 -9.78 -15.37
CA GLN A 530 -17.99 -9.54 -15.46
C GLN A 530 -18.38 -8.87 -16.78
N ARG A 531 -17.65 -7.84 -17.22
CA ARG A 531 -17.86 -7.20 -18.52
C ARG A 531 -17.79 -8.20 -19.67
N TYR A 532 -16.84 -9.14 -19.61
CA TYR A 532 -16.75 -10.22 -20.59
C TYR A 532 -18.00 -11.10 -20.57
N LEU A 533 -18.41 -11.60 -19.39
CA LEU A 533 -19.58 -12.47 -19.26
C LEU A 533 -20.86 -11.77 -19.73
N ASP A 534 -21.02 -10.48 -19.42
CA ASP A 534 -22.15 -9.69 -19.88
C ASP A 534 -22.16 -9.52 -21.41
N SER A 535 -20.99 -9.37 -22.04
CA SER A 535 -20.86 -9.24 -23.49
C SER A 535 -21.20 -10.53 -24.23
N VAL A 536 -20.94 -11.70 -23.63
CA VAL A 536 -21.28 -13.01 -24.21
C VAL A 536 -22.74 -13.38 -23.94
N ALA A 537 -23.29 -12.95 -22.79
CA ALA A 537 -24.70 -13.18 -22.43
C ALA A 537 -25.68 -12.28 -23.18
N ALA A 538 -25.22 -11.13 -23.70
CA ALA A 538 -26.06 -10.27 -24.54
C ALA A 538 -26.36 -11.01 -25.85
N PRO A 539 -27.63 -11.36 -26.16
CA PRO A 539 -27.94 -12.03 -27.41
C PRO A 539 -27.48 -11.15 -28.58
N ALA A 540 -26.97 -11.75 -29.65
CA ALA A 540 -26.69 -11.12 -30.92
C ALA A 540 -28.01 -10.54 -31.50
N ALA A 541 -28.42 -9.41 -30.96
CA ALA A 541 -29.55 -8.63 -31.42
C ALA A 541 -29.00 -7.45 -32.20
N ALA A 542 -28.65 -7.66 -33.46
CA ALA A 542 -28.70 -6.69 -34.56
C ALA A 542 -27.86 -7.14 -35.77
N ASP A 543 -28.25 -8.28 -36.40
CA ASP A 543 -28.03 -8.44 -37.83
C ASP A 543 -29.32 -8.98 -38.46
N ALA A 544 -30.36 -8.14 -38.39
CA ALA A 544 -31.58 -8.30 -39.14
C ALA A 544 -32.13 -6.90 -39.45
N ARG A 545 -31.46 -6.19 -40.36
CA ARG A 545 -32.12 -5.23 -41.31
C ARG A 545 -31.25 -5.00 -42.52
#